data_07017acb2006bf9f2e605bd3c15fcbb8
#
_entry.id   07017acb2006bf9f2e605bd3c15fcbb8
#
_cell.length_a   1.000
_cell.length_b   1.000
_cell.length_c   1.000
_cell.angle_alpha   90.00
_cell.angle_beta   90.00
_cell.angle_gamma   90.00
#
_symmetry.space_group_name_H-M   'P 1'
#
loop_
_entity.id
_entity.type
_entity.pdbx_description
1 polymer ?
#
loop_
_entity_poly.entity_id
_entity_poly.type
_entity_poly.pdbx_seq_one_letter_code
_entity_poly.pdbx_strand_id
1 'polypeptide(L)'
;TAAQVYERIDGSGYPRGLKGEEIHEYAQIIGLLDMFEALIHSRPQRDKVTHFTAVKEVINSCKHRFQRRHLKSLLSIFTVFPIHSYVRLNSNAIGKVIETYADQPMRPKLQIVYDSQRRKVLTKRIVVLPENPLLNIVDSVPESEIQELSKL
;
A
#
# COMPACT_ATOMS: atom_id res chain seq x y z
N THR A 1 5.29 21.21 19.30
CA THR A 1 4.93 19.99 18.54
C THR A 1 3.65 20.21 17.76
N ALA A 2 2.53 20.62 18.39
CA ALA A 2 1.26 20.87 17.70
C ALA A 2 1.37 21.89 16.55
N ALA A 3 2.12 22.97 16.75
CA ALA A 3 2.34 24.01 15.73
C ALA A 3 3.16 23.53 14.51
N GLN A 4 3.76 22.34 14.56
CA GLN A 4 4.60 21.80 13.49
C GLN A 4 3.95 20.64 12.72
N VAL A 5 2.73 20.25 13.05
CA VAL A 5 2.06 19.07 12.44
C VAL A 5 1.90 19.21 10.93
N TYR A 6 1.76 20.43 10.44
CA TYR A 6 1.64 20.75 9.00
C TYR A 6 2.97 21.08 8.32
N GLU A 7 4.09 21.04 9.03
CA GLU A 7 5.42 21.15 8.43
C GLU A 7 5.79 19.86 7.68
N ARG A 8 6.64 20.00 6.66
CA ARG A 8 7.09 18.89 5.81
C ARG A 8 8.61 18.96 5.67
N ILE A 9 9.30 17.83 5.73
CA ILE A 9 10.77 17.79 5.75
C ILE A 9 11.43 18.43 4.52
N ASP A 10 10.70 18.55 3.41
CA ASP A 10 11.14 19.25 2.20
C ASP A 10 10.97 20.78 2.26
N GLY A 11 10.40 21.29 3.34
CA GLY A 11 10.11 22.71 3.54
C GLY A 11 8.83 23.20 2.86
N SER A 12 8.03 22.30 2.27
CA SER A 12 6.75 22.66 1.62
C SER A 12 5.61 22.86 2.60
N GLY A 13 5.84 22.61 3.89
CA GLY A 13 4.83 22.76 4.94
C GLY A 13 4.67 24.19 5.45
N TYR A 14 3.81 24.37 6.44
CA TYR A 14 3.51 25.64 7.07
C TYR A 14 3.32 25.47 8.59
N PRO A 15 3.40 26.52 9.43
CA PRO A 15 3.47 27.93 9.07
C PRO A 15 4.88 28.47 8.82
N ARG A 16 5.94 27.71 9.15
CA ARG A 16 7.33 28.21 9.17
C ARG A 16 8.20 27.71 8.02
N GLY A 17 7.74 26.69 7.29
CA GLY A 17 8.53 26.04 6.24
C GLY A 17 9.79 25.36 6.76
N LEU A 18 9.70 24.73 7.93
CA LEU A 18 10.81 24.02 8.57
C LEU A 18 11.25 22.84 7.70
N LYS A 19 12.53 22.48 7.82
CA LYS A 19 13.12 21.38 7.04
C LYS A 19 13.76 20.33 7.92
N GLY A 20 13.62 19.06 7.48
CA GLY A 20 14.35 17.94 8.08
C GLY A 20 14.19 17.83 9.59
N GLU A 21 15.32 17.94 10.30
CA GLU A 21 15.42 17.78 11.76
C GLU A 21 14.91 18.98 12.57
N GLU A 22 14.63 20.12 11.92
CA GLU A 22 14.00 21.28 12.58
C GLU A 22 12.56 20.96 13.03
N ILE A 23 11.93 19.93 12.43
CA ILE A 23 10.60 19.47 12.74
C ILE A 23 10.69 18.38 13.81
N HIS A 24 10.03 18.59 14.93
CA HIS A 24 9.99 17.59 16.01
C HIS A 24 9.42 16.26 15.53
N GLU A 25 10.05 15.14 15.90
CA GLU A 25 9.68 13.80 15.44
C GLU A 25 8.20 13.47 15.62
N TYR A 26 7.62 13.79 16.78
CA TYR A 26 6.19 13.56 17.03
C TYR A 26 5.28 14.37 16.08
N ALA A 27 5.70 15.57 15.71
CA ALA A 27 4.95 16.37 14.73
C ALA A 27 4.96 15.73 13.34
N GLN A 28 6.10 15.15 12.94
CA GLN A 28 6.19 14.41 11.67
C GLN A 28 5.29 13.17 11.68
N ILE A 29 5.26 12.40 12.77
CA ILE A 29 4.43 11.20 12.92
C ILE A 29 2.94 11.56 12.89
N ILE A 30 2.52 12.56 13.66
CA ILE A 30 1.12 13.03 13.69
C ILE A 30 0.71 13.54 12.31
N GLY A 31 1.54 14.35 11.66
CA GLY A 31 1.27 14.88 10.32
C GLY A 31 1.15 13.78 9.25
N LEU A 32 1.93 12.71 9.38
CA LEU A 32 1.83 11.55 8.49
C LEU A 32 0.54 10.76 8.72
N LEU A 33 0.15 10.55 9.99
CA LEU A 33 -1.10 9.86 10.34
C LEU A 33 -2.33 10.64 9.89
N ASP A 34 -2.33 11.96 10.09
CA ASP A 34 -3.40 12.86 9.65
C ASP A 34 -3.58 12.81 8.14
N MET A 35 -2.48 12.85 7.39
CA MET A 35 -2.52 12.74 5.93
C MET A 35 -2.99 11.36 5.47
N PHE A 36 -2.58 10.29 6.14
CA PHE A 36 -3.03 8.93 5.85
C PHE A 36 -4.53 8.77 6.10
N GLU A 37 -5.01 9.25 7.24
CA GLU A 37 -6.43 9.25 7.61
C GLU A 37 -7.29 10.01 6.59
N ALA A 38 -6.86 11.20 6.20
CA ALA A 38 -7.54 12.01 5.19
C ALA A 38 -7.63 11.31 3.83
N LEU A 39 -6.59 10.59 3.41
CA LEU A 39 -6.59 9.85 2.14
C LEU A 39 -7.51 8.62 2.16
N ILE A 40 -7.64 7.97 3.32
CA ILE A 40 -8.53 6.81 3.47
C ILE A 40 -10.00 7.23 3.57
N HIS A 41 -10.31 8.31 4.32
CA HIS A 41 -11.69 8.70 4.65
C HIS A 41 -12.27 9.78 3.75
N SER A 42 -11.46 10.51 2.96
CA SER A 42 -11.90 11.72 2.27
C SER A 42 -12.77 11.52 1.01
N ARG A 43 -13.24 10.28 0.70
CA ARG A 43 -13.99 10.04 -0.54
C ARG A 43 -15.21 9.13 -0.37
N PRO A 44 -16.38 9.66 0.08
CA PRO A 44 -17.63 8.91 0.14
C PRO A 44 -18.19 8.47 -1.22
N GLN A 45 -17.70 9.01 -2.34
CA GLN A 45 -18.29 8.86 -3.67
C GLN A 45 -17.41 8.13 -4.71
N ARG A 46 -16.23 7.65 -4.36
CA ARG A 46 -15.49 6.72 -5.22
C ARG A 46 -15.71 5.30 -4.72
N ASP A 47 -16.19 4.44 -5.63
CA ASP A 47 -16.14 3.00 -5.48
C ASP A 47 -14.85 2.60 -4.78
N LYS A 48 -15.00 1.83 -3.70
CA LYS A 48 -13.97 1.33 -2.77
C LYS A 48 -12.55 1.50 -3.32
N VAL A 49 -11.93 2.64 -3.05
CA VAL A 49 -10.48 2.78 -3.22
C VAL A 49 -9.89 1.68 -2.36
N THR A 50 -9.32 0.67 -2.99
CA THR A 50 -8.76 -0.45 -2.27
C THR A 50 -7.67 0.08 -1.34
N HIS A 51 -7.49 -0.54 -0.20
CA HIS A 51 -6.41 -0.19 0.74
C HIS A 51 -5.06 -0.02 0.03
N PHE A 52 -4.81 -0.81 -1.00
CA PHE A 52 -3.63 -0.73 -1.85
C PHE A 52 -3.49 0.62 -2.57
N THR A 53 -4.56 1.10 -3.20
CA THR A 53 -4.52 2.39 -3.93
C THR A 53 -4.30 3.55 -2.95
N ALA A 54 -4.94 3.53 -1.78
CA ALA A 54 -4.72 4.53 -0.74
C ALA A 54 -3.26 4.51 -0.25
N VAL A 55 -2.71 3.35 0.05
CA VAL A 55 -1.31 3.19 0.46
C VAL A 55 -0.34 3.66 -0.64
N LYS A 56 -0.62 3.33 -1.90
CA LYS A 56 0.19 3.79 -3.04
C LYS A 56 0.17 5.31 -3.18
N GLU A 57 -0.99 5.95 -3.02
CA GLU A 57 -1.12 7.41 -2.99
C GLU A 57 -0.36 8.03 -1.82
N VAL A 58 -0.43 7.44 -0.62
CA VAL A 58 0.35 7.88 0.55
C VAL A 58 1.84 7.80 0.28
N ILE A 59 2.33 6.66 -0.21
CA ILE A 59 3.76 6.49 -0.54
C ILE A 59 4.21 7.56 -1.54
N ASN A 60 3.47 7.76 -2.62
CA ASN A 60 3.81 8.71 -3.66
C ASN A 60 3.77 10.17 -3.17
N SER A 61 2.78 10.51 -2.34
CA SER A 61 2.61 11.85 -1.79
C SER A 61 3.56 12.17 -0.64
N CYS A 62 3.98 11.13 0.10
CA CYS A 62 4.72 11.30 1.35
C CYS A 62 6.23 11.07 1.23
N LYS A 63 6.72 10.41 0.18
CA LYS A 63 8.13 9.99 0.04
C LYS A 63 9.16 11.13 0.16
N HIS A 64 8.80 12.37 -0.15
CA HIS A 64 9.66 13.55 -0.04
C HIS A 64 9.27 14.48 1.12
N ARG A 65 8.10 14.29 1.71
CA ARG A 65 7.51 15.16 2.75
C ARG A 65 7.70 14.64 4.16
N PHE A 66 7.99 13.34 4.31
CA PHE A 66 8.18 12.68 5.60
C PHE A 66 9.42 11.79 5.58
N GLN A 67 9.99 11.55 6.75
CA GLN A 67 11.14 10.66 6.86
C GLN A 67 10.75 9.22 6.47
N ARG A 68 11.62 8.59 5.70
CA ARG A 68 11.40 7.23 5.20
C ARG A 68 11.16 6.20 6.31
N ARG A 69 11.80 6.38 7.48
CA ARG A 69 11.61 5.50 8.64
C ARG A 69 10.19 5.55 9.18
N HIS A 70 9.57 6.75 9.26
CA HIS A 70 8.18 6.89 9.74
C HIS A 70 7.19 6.29 8.74
N LEU A 71 7.40 6.51 7.45
CA LEU A 71 6.59 5.89 6.41
C LEU A 71 6.67 4.36 6.44
N LYS A 72 7.88 3.81 6.61
CA LYS A 72 8.09 2.36 6.74
C LYS A 72 7.39 1.79 7.98
N SER A 73 7.48 2.47 9.13
CA SER A 73 6.79 2.07 10.37
C SER A 73 5.27 2.10 10.20
N LEU A 74 4.72 3.14 9.58
CA LEU A 74 3.29 3.23 9.27
C LEU A 74 2.84 2.03 8.42
N LEU A 75 3.55 1.73 7.33
CA LEU A 75 3.21 0.63 6.43
C LEU A 75 3.33 -0.74 7.09
N SER A 76 4.20 -0.91 8.10
CA SER A 76 4.33 -2.17 8.84
C SER A 76 3.15 -2.42 9.80
N ILE A 77 2.50 -1.35 10.29
CA ILE A 77 1.33 -1.44 11.18
C ILE A 77 0.06 -1.74 10.38
N PHE A 78 -0.06 -1.16 9.18
CA PHE A 78 -1.21 -1.38 8.33
C PHE A 78 -1.00 -2.58 7.42
N THR A 79 -1.93 -3.53 7.47
CA THR A 79 -1.95 -4.67 6.54
C THR A 79 -2.39 -4.16 5.17
N VAL A 80 -1.40 -3.87 4.30
CA VAL A 80 -1.65 -3.39 2.93
C VAL A 80 -2.42 -4.40 2.11
N PHE A 81 -2.06 -5.68 2.27
CA PHE A 81 -2.71 -6.81 1.62
C PHE A 81 -3.19 -7.80 2.67
N PRO A 82 -4.48 -7.74 3.07
CA PRO A 82 -5.03 -8.73 4.01
C PRO A 82 -4.86 -10.16 3.47
N ILE A 83 -4.62 -11.12 4.38
CA ILE A 83 -4.63 -12.54 4.03
C ILE A 83 -5.99 -12.88 3.42
N HIS A 84 -5.97 -13.68 2.35
CA HIS A 84 -7.09 -14.06 1.49
C HIS A 84 -7.58 -12.96 0.52
N SER A 85 -7.03 -11.76 0.54
CA SER A 85 -7.28 -10.78 -0.53
C SER A 85 -6.63 -11.20 -1.85
N TYR A 86 -7.12 -10.64 -2.96
CA TYR A 86 -6.60 -10.92 -4.29
C TYR A 86 -5.84 -9.72 -4.86
N VAL A 87 -4.74 -10.00 -5.54
CA VAL A 87 -3.87 -8.98 -6.15
C VAL A 87 -3.53 -9.35 -7.58
N ARG A 88 -3.35 -8.33 -8.41
CA ARG A 88 -2.88 -8.48 -9.79
C ARG A 88 -1.40 -8.17 -9.86
N LEU A 89 -0.66 -9.04 -10.51
CA LEU A 89 0.76 -8.85 -10.79
C LEU A 89 0.99 -8.11 -12.11
N ASN A 90 2.19 -7.56 -12.28
CA ASN A 90 2.64 -6.95 -13.53
C ASN A 90 2.68 -7.95 -14.70
N SER A 91 2.70 -9.26 -14.42
CA SER A 91 2.52 -10.34 -15.41
C SER A 91 1.06 -10.55 -15.82
N ASN A 92 0.11 -9.78 -15.29
CA ASN A 92 -1.34 -9.95 -15.40
C ASN A 92 -1.93 -11.19 -14.70
N ALA A 93 -1.11 -11.99 -14.02
CA ALA A 93 -1.57 -13.09 -13.18
C ALA A 93 -2.26 -12.55 -11.91
N ILE A 94 -3.22 -13.30 -11.39
CA ILE A 94 -3.92 -12.98 -10.14
C ILE A 94 -3.48 -13.97 -9.07
N GLY A 95 -3.03 -13.42 -7.94
CA GLY A 95 -2.63 -14.17 -6.76
C GLY A 95 -3.53 -13.89 -5.57
N LYS A 96 -3.75 -14.91 -4.75
CA LYS A 96 -4.38 -14.79 -3.43
C LYS A 96 -3.28 -14.65 -2.40
N VAL A 97 -3.41 -13.65 -1.53
CA VAL A 97 -2.45 -13.43 -0.43
C VAL A 97 -2.59 -14.53 0.60
N ILE A 98 -1.51 -15.25 0.88
CA ILE A 98 -1.47 -16.35 1.86
C ILE A 98 -0.57 -16.08 3.06
N GLU A 99 0.39 -15.16 2.93
CA GLU A 99 1.29 -14.75 4.00
C GLU A 99 1.81 -13.34 3.76
N THR A 100 2.01 -12.58 4.81
CA THR A 100 2.55 -11.21 4.75
C THR A 100 3.81 -11.09 5.59
N TYR A 101 4.69 -10.15 5.23
CA TYR A 101 5.97 -9.92 5.90
C TYR A 101 6.04 -8.49 6.43
N ALA A 102 6.30 -8.34 7.74
CA ALA A 102 6.35 -7.03 8.41
C ALA A 102 7.47 -6.13 7.88
N ASP A 103 8.61 -6.70 7.46
CA ASP A 103 9.75 -5.99 6.88
C ASP A 103 9.54 -5.62 5.40
N GLN A 104 8.66 -6.34 4.70
CA GLN A 104 8.31 -6.11 3.30
C GLN A 104 6.79 -6.14 3.06
N PRO A 105 6.03 -5.20 3.63
CA PRO A 105 4.56 -5.24 3.61
C PRO A 105 3.94 -5.13 2.21
N MET A 106 4.70 -4.63 1.23
CA MET A 106 4.28 -4.55 -0.17
C MET A 106 4.60 -5.79 -1.01
N ARG A 107 5.24 -6.80 -0.41
CA ARG A 107 5.72 -8.00 -1.10
C ARG A 107 5.29 -9.27 -0.38
N PRO A 108 3.98 -9.58 -0.37
CA PRO A 108 3.46 -10.78 0.29
C PRO A 108 3.82 -12.07 -0.46
N LYS A 109 3.51 -13.19 0.15
CA LYS A 109 3.49 -14.52 -0.48
C LYS A 109 2.12 -14.78 -1.07
N LEU A 110 2.10 -15.24 -2.31
CA LEU A 110 0.90 -15.42 -3.10
C LEU A 110 0.72 -16.88 -3.53
N GLN A 111 -0.54 -17.31 -3.58
CA GLN A 111 -0.95 -18.47 -4.35
C GLN A 111 -1.57 -17.97 -5.66
N ILE A 112 -1.00 -18.32 -6.79
CA ILE A 112 -1.53 -17.91 -8.09
C ILE A 112 -2.82 -18.69 -8.35
N VAL A 113 -3.90 -17.95 -8.60
CA VAL A 113 -5.25 -18.51 -8.84
C VAL A 113 -5.67 -18.38 -10.30
N TYR A 114 -5.19 -17.34 -10.99
CA TYR A 114 -5.37 -17.16 -12.45
C TYR A 114 -4.03 -16.79 -13.09
N ASP A 115 -3.76 -17.37 -14.25
CA ASP A 115 -2.54 -17.09 -15.03
C ASP A 115 -2.65 -15.73 -15.77
N SER A 116 -1.59 -15.37 -16.51
CA SER A 116 -1.53 -14.14 -17.30
C SER A 116 -2.61 -14.05 -18.40
N GLN A 117 -3.21 -15.16 -18.78
CA GLN A 117 -4.28 -15.26 -19.77
C GLN A 117 -5.68 -15.41 -19.14
N ARG A 118 -5.80 -15.14 -17.81
CA ARG A 118 -7.02 -15.28 -17.02
C ARG A 118 -7.59 -16.69 -16.94
N ARG A 119 -6.77 -17.71 -17.19
CA ARG A 119 -7.17 -19.10 -17.01
C ARG A 119 -6.93 -19.53 -15.56
N LYS A 120 -7.88 -20.26 -15.01
CA LYS A 120 -7.79 -20.77 -13.63
C LYS A 120 -6.63 -21.73 -13.49
N VAL A 121 -5.78 -21.49 -12.50
CA VAL A 121 -4.64 -22.35 -12.16
C VAL A 121 -5.13 -23.43 -11.20
N LEU A 122 -5.14 -24.69 -11.65
CA LEU A 122 -5.63 -25.83 -10.85
C LEU A 122 -4.56 -26.38 -9.92
N THR A 123 -3.29 -26.12 -10.21
CA THR A 123 -2.17 -26.57 -9.38
C THR A 123 -1.81 -25.52 -8.32
N LYS A 124 -1.31 -26.01 -7.17
CA LYS A 124 -0.84 -25.11 -6.10
C LYS A 124 0.45 -24.42 -6.53
N ARG A 125 0.36 -23.26 -7.15
CA ARG A 125 1.50 -22.43 -7.55
C ARG A 125 1.72 -21.30 -6.56
N ILE A 126 2.82 -21.38 -5.82
CA ILE A 126 3.20 -20.38 -4.80
C ILE A 126 4.26 -19.46 -5.37
N VAL A 127 4.12 -18.16 -5.10
CA VAL A 127 5.10 -17.11 -5.44
C VAL A 127 5.41 -16.32 -4.18
N VAL A 128 6.68 -16.31 -3.79
CA VAL A 128 7.22 -15.50 -2.69
C VAL A 128 7.78 -14.23 -3.32
N LEU A 129 7.05 -13.11 -3.23
CA LEU A 129 7.46 -11.87 -3.90
C LEU A 129 8.82 -11.34 -3.45
N PRO A 130 9.22 -11.41 -2.16
CA PRO A 130 10.58 -11.06 -1.75
C PRO A 130 11.70 -11.75 -2.55
N GLU A 131 11.47 -12.98 -2.98
CA GLU A 131 12.42 -13.80 -3.74
C GLU A 131 12.33 -13.58 -5.26
N ASN A 132 11.31 -12.84 -5.73
CA ASN A 132 11.02 -12.62 -7.14
C ASN A 132 11.02 -11.12 -7.48
N PRO A 133 12.18 -10.45 -7.55
CA PRO A 133 12.26 -8.99 -7.68
C PRO A 133 11.63 -8.43 -8.95
N LEU A 134 11.46 -9.23 -10.00
CA LEU A 134 10.83 -8.82 -11.27
C LEU A 134 9.30 -8.82 -11.21
N LEU A 135 8.70 -9.49 -10.21
CA LEU A 135 7.25 -9.50 -10.02
C LEU A 135 6.83 -8.42 -9.03
N ASN A 136 5.85 -7.62 -9.43
CA ASN A 136 5.29 -6.56 -8.61
C ASN A 136 3.76 -6.64 -8.61
N ILE A 137 3.14 -6.24 -7.50
CA ILE A 137 1.71 -6.00 -7.44
C ILE A 137 1.42 -4.67 -8.11
N VAL A 138 0.51 -4.67 -9.08
CA VAL A 138 0.07 -3.47 -9.80
C VAL A 138 -1.28 -2.96 -9.32
N ASP A 139 -2.13 -3.87 -8.82
CA ASP A 139 -3.46 -3.53 -8.30
C ASP A 139 -3.98 -4.60 -7.34
N SER A 140 -5.02 -4.25 -6.59
CA SER A 140 -5.83 -5.21 -5.85
C SER A 140 -7.04 -5.60 -6.70
N VAL A 141 -7.47 -6.85 -6.59
CA VAL A 141 -8.58 -7.41 -7.36
C VAL A 141 -9.78 -7.59 -6.43
N PRO A 142 -10.94 -6.97 -6.70
CA PRO A 142 -12.13 -7.14 -5.88
C PRO A 142 -12.70 -8.56 -6.03
N GLU A 143 -13.35 -9.05 -4.98
CA GLU A 143 -13.97 -10.38 -5.00
C GLU A 143 -15.03 -10.54 -6.11
N SER A 144 -15.70 -9.44 -6.50
CA SER A 144 -16.65 -9.44 -7.61
C SER A 144 -16.01 -9.87 -8.92
N GLU A 145 -14.80 -9.38 -9.22
CA GLU A 145 -14.05 -9.78 -10.42
C GLU A 145 -13.66 -11.26 -10.36
N ILE A 146 -13.27 -11.76 -9.18
CA ILE A 146 -12.95 -13.18 -9.00
C ILE A 146 -14.19 -14.06 -9.23
N GLN A 147 -15.37 -13.62 -8.74
CA GLN A 147 -16.64 -14.33 -8.97
C GLN A 147 -17.02 -14.36 -10.46
N GLU A 148 -16.79 -13.27 -11.19
CA GLU A 148 -17.00 -13.22 -12.64
C GLU A 148 -16.07 -14.19 -13.38
N LEU A 149 -14.78 -14.18 -13.04
CA LEU A 149 -13.80 -15.10 -13.64
C LEU A 149 -14.11 -16.58 -13.33
N SER A 150 -14.73 -16.87 -12.20
CA SER A 150 -15.10 -18.23 -11.81
C SER A 150 -16.28 -18.80 -12.59
N LYS A 151 -17.06 -17.95 -13.28
CA LYS A 151 -18.23 -18.33 -14.11
C LYS A 151 -17.87 -18.60 -15.56
N LEU A 152 -16.65 -18.23 -15.97
CA LEU A 152 -16.10 -18.49 -17.30
C LEU A 152 -15.45 -19.88 -17.36
#